data_5ac3913679d78e3147495f0140bb3fcf
#
_entry.id   5ac3913679d78e3147495f0140bb3fcf
#
_cell.length_a   1.000
_cell.length_b   1.000
_cell.length_c   1.000
_cell.angle_alpha   90.00
_cell.angle_beta   90.00
_cell.angle_gamma   90.00
#
_symmetry.space_group_name_H-M   'P 1'
#
loop_
_entity.id
_entity.type
_entity.pdbx_description
1 polymer ?
#
loop_
_entity_poly.entity_id
_entity_poly.type
_entity_poly.pdbx_seq_one_letter_code
_entity_poly.pdbx_strand_id
1 'polypeptide(L)'
;GEEARAQQCLALAEQARQKVIYEKASARRAAIGMPDLMDAADLEALAKQFGQIPGYKDAKQQAEQCLQDAETTRENAYNDAVEAMQEAEKGNFSFRWEKAIRMLAREGLNGYRDVEELRKQAEQRYEECRNAEEKERKAKERKNKRLTVAFVLVVLIACVVGWFVVTRVIPNNKYQRAVALRENGQYDEAIAVFA
;
A
#
# COMPACT_ATOMS: atom_id res chain seq x y z
N GLY A 1 54.10 31.59 -39.44
CA GLY A 1 54.22 30.46 -40.22
C GLY A 1 53.52 29.21 -39.73
N GLU A 2 54.23 28.16 -39.47
CA GLU A 2 53.69 26.84 -39.13
C GLU A 2 53.00 26.78 -37.76
N GLU A 3 53.54 27.43 -36.76
CA GLU A 3 52.98 27.53 -35.43
C GLU A 3 51.54 28.15 -35.40
N ALA A 4 51.36 29.22 -36.23
CA ALA A 4 50.03 29.87 -36.32
C ALA A 4 48.99 28.93 -36.98
N ARG A 5 49.39 28.13 -37.94
CA ARG A 5 48.51 27.11 -38.56
C ARG A 5 48.20 25.97 -37.62
N ALA A 6 49.16 25.51 -36.84
CA ALA A 6 48.96 24.49 -35.84
C ALA A 6 47.96 24.96 -34.75
N GLN A 7 48.14 26.18 -34.26
CA GLN A 7 47.19 26.78 -33.28
C GLN A 7 45.79 26.94 -33.87
N GLN A 8 45.67 27.34 -35.13
CA GLN A 8 44.37 27.44 -35.79
C GLN A 8 43.69 26.07 -35.96
N CYS A 9 44.44 25.03 -36.29
CA CYS A 9 43.90 23.66 -36.38
C CYS A 9 43.43 23.16 -34.99
N LEU A 10 44.18 23.42 -33.95
CA LEU A 10 43.78 23.06 -32.55
C LEU A 10 42.50 23.79 -32.12
N ALA A 11 42.37 25.08 -32.42
CA ALA A 11 41.19 25.87 -32.13
C ALA A 11 39.93 25.33 -32.85
N LEU A 12 40.09 24.99 -34.14
CA LEU A 12 38.99 24.39 -34.94
C LEU A 12 38.60 23.02 -34.43
N ALA A 13 39.55 22.18 -34.01
CA ALA A 13 39.30 20.87 -33.44
C ALA A 13 38.54 21.00 -32.10
N GLU A 14 38.91 21.94 -31.25
CA GLU A 14 38.22 22.20 -29.98
C GLU A 14 36.81 22.72 -30.20
N GLN A 15 36.59 23.64 -31.16
CA GLN A 15 35.24 24.10 -31.52
C GLN A 15 34.36 22.96 -32.05
N ALA A 16 34.93 22.08 -32.90
CA ALA A 16 34.18 20.91 -33.38
C ALA A 16 33.81 19.96 -32.26
N ARG A 17 34.71 19.72 -31.29
CA ARG A 17 34.46 18.92 -30.10
C ARG A 17 33.36 19.51 -29.24
N GLN A 18 33.42 20.81 -28.95
CA GLN A 18 32.40 21.51 -28.15
C GLN A 18 31.03 21.45 -28.81
N LYS A 19 30.98 21.61 -30.14
CA LYS A 19 29.75 21.47 -30.93
C LYS A 19 29.12 20.09 -30.76
N VAL A 20 29.91 19.03 -30.90
CA VAL A 20 29.43 17.65 -30.79
C VAL A 20 28.88 17.37 -29.39
N ILE A 21 29.59 17.79 -28.32
CA ILE A 21 29.13 17.65 -26.94
C ILE A 21 27.80 18.39 -26.75
N TYR A 22 27.73 19.64 -27.21
CA TYR A 22 26.53 20.46 -27.05
C TYR A 22 25.30 19.84 -27.75
N GLU A 23 25.47 19.48 -29.05
CA GLU A 23 24.36 18.90 -29.83
C GLU A 23 23.85 17.60 -29.23
N LYS A 24 24.75 16.72 -28.76
CA LYS A 24 24.40 15.46 -28.11
C LYS A 24 23.69 15.70 -26.78
N ALA A 25 24.19 16.59 -25.94
CA ALA A 25 23.58 16.91 -24.64
C ALA A 25 22.21 17.58 -24.83
N SER A 26 22.08 18.53 -25.76
CA SER A 26 20.83 19.22 -26.07
C SER A 26 19.76 18.25 -26.61
N ALA A 27 20.12 17.34 -27.50
CA ALA A 27 19.21 16.33 -28.02
C ALA A 27 18.69 15.41 -26.87
N ARG A 28 19.60 14.99 -25.98
CA ARG A 28 19.22 14.15 -24.82
C ARG A 28 18.34 14.92 -23.83
N ARG A 29 18.64 16.20 -23.55
CA ARG A 29 17.82 17.08 -22.73
C ARG A 29 16.41 17.23 -23.29
N ALA A 30 16.29 17.43 -24.60
CA ALA A 30 15.00 17.55 -25.27
C ALA A 30 14.17 16.25 -25.21
N ALA A 31 14.84 15.10 -25.20
CA ALA A 31 14.17 13.79 -25.07
C ALA A 31 13.55 13.54 -23.69
N ILE A 32 14.08 14.15 -22.62
CA ILE A 32 13.51 14.04 -21.26
C ILE A 32 12.14 14.73 -21.18
N GLY A 33 11.93 15.82 -21.91
CA GLY A 33 10.65 16.54 -21.89
C GLY A 33 10.33 17.15 -20.51
N MET A 34 9.24 16.72 -19.87
CA MET A 34 8.88 17.10 -18.50
C MET A 34 9.59 16.12 -17.54
N PRO A 35 10.57 16.58 -16.75
CA PRO A 35 11.36 15.69 -15.91
C PRO A 35 10.55 15.10 -14.76
N ASP A 36 10.82 13.85 -14.44
CA ASP A 36 10.37 13.18 -13.22
C ASP A 36 11.56 12.77 -12.34
N LEU A 37 11.28 12.12 -11.20
CA LEU A 37 12.33 11.73 -10.25
C LEU A 37 13.36 10.76 -10.88
N MET A 38 12.95 9.92 -11.82
CA MET A 38 13.84 8.97 -12.50
C MET A 38 14.84 9.68 -13.42
N ASP A 39 14.47 10.86 -13.91
CA ASP A 39 15.33 11.68 -14.77
C ASP A 39 16.37 12.49 -13.99
N ALA A 40 16.27 12.60 -12.67
CA ALA A 40 17.14 13.47 -11.87
C ALA A 40 18.64 13.15 -12.05
N ALA A 41 18.99 11.86 -12.06
CA ALA A 41 20.38 11.44 -12.29
C ALA A 41 20.88 11.75 -13.72
N ASP A 42 19.99 11.59 -14.70
CA ASP A 42 20.30 11.93 -16.11
C ASP A 42 20.46 13.43 -16.31
N LEU A 43 19.65 14.24 -15.64
CA LEU A 43 19.77 15.70 -15.62
C LEU A 43 21.10 16.15 -15.02
N GLU A 44 21.54 15.56 -13.92
CA GLU A 44 22.86 15.83 -13.34
C GLU A 44 24.02 15.42 -14.27
N ALA A 45 23.85 14.28 -14.94
CA ALA A 45 24.85 13.85 -15.93
C ALA A 45 24.91 14.82 -17.13
N LEU A 46 23.77 15.34 -17.58
CA LEU A 46 23.70 16.37 -18.61
C LEU A 46 24.32 17.69 -18.16
N ALA A 47 24.06 18.11 -16.92
CA ALA A 47 24.68 19.30 -16.35
C ALA A 47 26.22 19.20 -16.35
N LYS A 48 26.75 18.03 -16.00
CA LYS A 48 28.20 17.75 -16.10
C LYS A 48 28.72 17.83 -17.54
N GLN A 49 27.97 17.33 -18.50
CA GLN A 49 28.36 17.43 -19.95
C GLN A 49 28.39 18.88 -20.43
N PHE A 50 27.36 19.67 -20.16
CA PHE A 50 27.33 21.10 -20.45
C PHE A 50 28.44 21.87 -19.71
N GLY A 51 28.73 21.49 -18.49
CA GLY A 51 29.80 22.06 -17.65
C GLY A 51 31.22 21.85 -18.21
N GLN A 52 31.42 20.89 -19.15
CA GLN A 52 32.69 20.70 -19.84
C GLN A 52 32.96 21.77 -20.89
N ILE A 53 31.93 22.50 -21.35
CA ILE A 53 31.97 23.48 -22.42
C ILE A 53 31.32 24.82 -22.04
N PRO A 54 31.66 25.43 -20.88
CA PRO A 54 30.89 26.53 -20.27
C PRO A 54 30.90 27.81 -21.13
N GLY A 55 31.85 27.96 -22.04
CA GLY A 55 31.96 29.09 -22.95
C GLY A 55 31.29 28.87 -24.32
N TYR A 56 30.68 27.71 -24.57
CA TYR A 56 30.05 27.40 -25.84
C TYR A 56 28.53 27.67 -25.78
N LYS A 57 28.07 28.64 -26.60
CA LYS A 57 26.66 29.07 -26.63
C LYS A 57 26.11 29.34 -25.22
N ASP A 58 24.94 28.73 -24.88
CA ASP A 58 24.25 28.81 -23.63
C ASP A 58 24.52 27.58 -22.69
N ALA A 59 25.60 26.83 -22.94
CA ALA A 59 25.90 25.60 -22.22
C ALA A 59 25.92 25.78 -20.70
N LYS A 60 26.45 26.91 -20.19
CA LYS A 60 26.42 27.22 -18.75
C LYS A 60 25.00 27.31 -18.22
N GLN A 61 24.11 28.02 -18.94
CA GLN A 61 22.71 28.18 -18.57
C GLN A 61 21.97 26.84 -18.62
N GLN A 62 22.25 26.02 -19.63
CA GLN A 62 21.68 24.66 -19.73
C GLN A 62 22.13 23.75 -18.58
N ALA A 63 23.38 23.85 -18.13
CA ALA A 63 23.88 23.12 -16.99
C ALA A 63 23.15 23.52 -15.71
N GLU A 64 23.02 24.83 -15.47
CA GLU A 64 22.30 25.38 -14.31
C GLU A 64 20.82 24.93 -14.31
N GLN A 65 20.16 25.00 -15.48
CA GLN A 65 18.77 24.56 -15.63
C GLN A 65 18.60 23.05 -15.34
N CYS A 66 19.50 22.21 -15.85
CA CYS A 66 19.47 20.77 -15.58
C CYS A 66 19.61 20.47 -14.06
N LEU A 67 20.50 21.17 -13.37
CA LEU A 67 20.64 21.02 -11.92
C LEU A 67 19.39 21.47 -11.17
N GLN A 68 18.81 22.58 -11.58
CA GLN A 68 17.57 23.09 -10.97
C GLN A 68 16.40 22.13 -11.20
N ASP A 69 16.25 21.60 -12.40
CA ASP A 69 15.21 20.63 -12.73
C ASP A 69 15.39 19.34 -11.90
N ALA A 70 16.63 18.84 -11.76
CA ALA A 70 16.94 17.67 -10.93
C ALA A 70 16.59 17.88 -9.46
N GLU A 71 16.93 19.05 -8.92
CA GLU A 71 16.59 19.39 -7.52
C GLU A 71 15.08 19.53 -7.33
N THR A 72 14.39 20.21 -8.26
CA THR A 72 12.93 20.40 -8.20
C THR A 72 12.20 19.05 -8.23
N THR A 73 12.63 18.11 -9.07
CA THR A 73 12.00 16.78 -9.13
C THR A 73 12.21 15.97 -7.85
N ARG A 74 13.40 16.07 -7.23
CA ARG A 74 13.66 15.45 -5.92
C ARG A 74 12.85 16.10 -4.80
N GLU A 75 12.78 17.42 -4.79
CA GLU A 75 12.02 18.16 -3.79
C GLU A 75 10.52 17.82 -3.84
N ASN A 76 9.95 17.77 -5.05
CA ASN A 76 8.55 17.38 -5.23
C ASN A 76 8.31 15.94 -4.73
N ALA A 77 9.16 14.99 -5.12
CA ALA A 77 9.03 13.60 -4.67
C ALA A 77 9.23 13.43 -3.15
N TYR A 78 10.11 14.22 -2.55
CA TYR A 78 10.28 14.27 -1.10
C TYR A 78 9.03 14.82 -0.40
N ASN A 79 8.49 15.94 -0.89
CA ASN A 79 7.28 16.54 -0.32
C ASN A 79 6.07 15.60 -0.43
N ASP A 80 5.90 14.92 -1.56
CA ASP A 80 4.87 13.91 -1.76
C ASP A 80 5.00 12.74 -0.75
N ALA A 81 6.24 12.31 -0.48
CA ALA A 81 6.50 11.25 0.49
C ALA A 81 6.19 11.70 1.94
N VAL A 82 6.56 12.94 2.30
CA VAL A 82 6.24 13.54 3.61
C VAL A 82 4.73 13.70 3.78
N GLU A 83 4.02 14.15 2.74
CA GLU A 83 2.56 14.23 2.74
C GLU A 83 1.92 12.85 2.94
N ALA A 84 2.42 11.83 2.26
CA ALA A 84 1.96 10.46 2.46
C ALA A 84 2.16 9.95 3.89
N MET A 85 3.26 10.33 4.57
CA MET A 85 3.48 10.02 5.99
C MET A 85 2.45 10.74 6.87
N GLN A 86 2.19 12.02 6.63
CA GLN A 86 1.18 12.79 7.39
C GLN A 86 -0.22 12.22 7.21
N GLU A 87 -0.56 11.75 6.00
CA GLU A 87 -1.82 11.04 5.75
C GLU A 87 -1.88 9.70 6.49
N ALA A 88 -0.75 8.99 6.58
CA ALA A 88 -0.67 7.73 7.30
C ALA A 88 -0.88 7.92 8.82
N GLU A 89 -0.38 9.03 9.38
CA GLU A 89 -0.60 9.38 10.79
C GLU A 89 -2.07 9.65 11.15
N LYS A 90 -2.86 10.22 10.22
CA LYS A 90 -4.30 10.48 10.42
C LYS A 90 -5.14 9.21 10.51
N GLY A 91 -4.64 8.11 10.02
CA GLY A 91 -5.33 6.81 10.01
C GLY A 91 -4.41 5.69 10.45
N ASN A 92 -4.82 4.94 11.46
CA ASN A 92 -4.01 3.87 12.06
C ASN A 92 -4.03 2.58 11.20
N PHE A 93 -3.71 2.69 9.89
CA PHE A 93 -3.74 1.60 8.92
C PHE A 93 -2.36 1.32 8.36
N SER A 94 -1.91 0.06 8.46
CA SER A 94 -0.60 -0.37 7.99
C SER A 94 -0.36 -0.08 6.49
N PHE A 95 -1.37 -0.24 5.63
CA PHE A 95 -1.25 -0.01 4.19
C PHE A 95 -0.89 1.44 3.81
N ARG A 96 -1.25 2.43 4.63
CA ARG A 96 -0.89 3.84 4.41
C ARG A 96 0.60 4.07 4.66
N TRP A 97 1.13 3.47 5.71
CA TRP A 97 2.57 3.50 6.00
C TRP A 97 3.38 2.77 4.93
N GLU A 98 2.86 1.65 4.41
CA GLU A 98 3.49 0.95 3.28
C GLU A 98 3.59 1.84 2.03
N LYS A 99 2.57 2.66 1.74
CA LYS A 99 2.62 3.65 0.65
C LYS A 99 3.75 4.67 0.90
N ALA A 100 3.82 5.24 2.10
CA ALA A 100 4.86 6.22 2.46
C ALA A 100 6.27 5.62 2.35
N ILE A 101 6.49 4.41 2.85
CA ILE A 101 7.75 3.68 2.74
C ILE A 101 8.15 3.50 1.28
N ARG A 102 7.23 3.09 0.40
CA ARG A 102 7.50 2.93 -1.05
C ARG A 102 7.88 4.25 -1.70
N MET A 103 7.28 5.36 -1.29
CA MET A 103 7.61 6.68 -1.84
C MET A 103 9.00 7.14 -1.37
N LEU A 104 9.36 6.92 -0.11
CA LEU A 104 10.68 7.22 0.45
C LEU A 104 11.79 6.29 -0.10
N ALA A 105 11.44 5.08 -0.53
CA ALA A 105 12.38 4.11 -1.08
C ALA A 105 12.69 4.29 -2.58
N ARG A 106 12.18 5.35 -3.21
CA ARG A 106 12.48 5.63 -4.63
C ARG A 106 13.96 5.94 -4.81
N GLU A 107 14.58 5.35 -5.82
CA GLU A 107 16.03 5.42 -6.06
C GLU A 107 16.55 6.86 -6.14
N GLY A 108 15.82 7.76 -6.78
CA GLY A 108 16.20 9.18 -6.90
C GLY A 108 16.23 9.97 -5.59
N LEU A 109 15.68 9.42 -4.48
CA LEU A 109 15.68 10.02 -3.15
C LEU A 109 16.78 9.47 -2.23
N ASN A 110 17.55 8.48 -2.64
CA ASN A 110 18.61 7.91 -1.82
C ASN A 110 19.63 8.98 -1.42
N GLY A 111 19.84 9.15 -0.12
CA GLY A 111 20.76 10.17 0.42
C GLY A 111 20.27 11.62 0.30
N TYR A 112 19.03 11.85 -0.09
CA TYR A 112 18.44 13.17 -0.15
C TYR A 112 17.90 13.58 1.23
N ARG A 113 18.36 14.71 1.77
CA ARG A 113 17.94 15.24 3.09
C ARG A 113 17.91 14.13 4.16
N ASP A 114 16.81 14.01 4.89
CA ASP A 114 16.56 13.08 5.99
C ASP A 114 15.71 11.85 5.59
N VAL A 115 15.66 11.53 4.30
CA VAL A 115 14.84 10.43 3.75
C VAL A 115 15.07 9.10 4.45
N GLU A 116 16.34 8.77 4.77
CA GLU A 116 16.67 7.52 5.45
C GLU A 116 16.14 7.47 6.89
N GLU A 117 16.09 8.59 7.56
CA GLU A 117 15.52 8.70 8.90
C GLU A 117 13.99 8.62 8.86
N LEU A 118 13.36 9.36 7.94
CA LEU A 118 11.92 9.28 7.71
C LEU A 118 11.47 7.86 7.32
N ARG A 119 12.25 7.17 6.51
CA ARG A 119 11.97 5.78 6.13
C ARG A 119 12.00 4.85 7.34
N LYS A 120 12.99 4.96 8.22
CA LYS A 120 13.05 4.18 9.45
C LYS A 120 11.86 4.45 10.38
N GLN A 121 11.46 5.71 10.51
CA GLN A 121 10.28 6.09 11.29
C GLN A 121 9.00 5.49 10.68
N ALA A 122 8.84 5.56 9.36
CA ALA A 122 7.70 4.97 8.66
C ALA A 122 7.65 3.44 8.80
N GLU A 123 8.79 2.76 8.69
CA GLU A 123 8.92 1.31 8.90
C GLU A 123 8.52 0.91 10.33
N GLN A 124 8.98 1.65 11.33
CA GLN A 124 8.60 1.41 12.73
C GLN A 124 7.08 1.57 12.93
N ARG A 125 6.49 2.64 12.42
CA ARG A 125 5.05 2.89 12.51
C ARG A 125 4.23 1.83 11.75
N TYR A 126 4.71 1.39 10.60
CA TYR A 126 4.11 0.30 9.85
C TYR A 126 4.02 -0.98 10.70
N GLU A 127 5.12 -1.38 11.35
CA GLU A 127 5.14 -2.58 12.19
C GLU A 127 4.24 -2.43 13.43
N GLU A 128 4.18 -1.25 14.05
CA GLU A 128 3.26 -0.98 15.15
C GLU A 128 1.79 -1.14 14.73
N CYS A 129 1.39 -0.53 13.59
CA CYS A 129 0.04 -0.64 13.05
C CYS A 129 -0.31 -2.07 12.66
N ARG A 130 0.58 -2.76 11.96
CA ARG A 130 0.42 -4.16 11.54
C ARG A 130 0.21 -5.08 12.74
N ASN A 131 1.02 -4.91 13.79
CA ASN A 131 0.88 -5.69 15.02
C ASN A 131 -0.46 -5.42 15.74
N ALA A 132 -0.94 -4.17 15.72
CA ALA A 132 -2.23 -3.80 16.29
C ALA A 132 -3.38 -4.43 15.49
N GLU A 133 -3.35 -4.34 14.15
CA GLU A 133 -4.32 -4.96 13.23
C GLU A 133 -4.37 -6.49 13.42
N GLU A 134 -3.21 -7.14 13.55
CA GLU A 134 -3.15 -8.58 13.78
C GLU A 134 -3.75 -8.99 15.12
N LYS A 135 -3.47 -8.24 16.20
CA LYS A 135 -4.10 -8.46 17.52
C LYS A 135 -5.62 -8.31 17.44
N GLU A 136 -6.11 -7.28 16.77
CA GLU A 136 -7.54 -7.05 16.59
C GLU A 136 -8.19 -8.17 15.76
N ARG A 137 -7.56 -8.60 14.66
CA ARG A 137 -8.02 -9.74 13.86
C ARG A 137 -8.12 -11.01 14.70
N LYS A 138 -7.06 -11.34 15.46
CA LYS A 138 -7.06 -12.51 16.35
C LYS A 138 -8.15 -12.41 17.44
N ALA A 139 -8.40 -11.21 17.96
CA ALA A 139 -9.47 -10.98 18.94
C ALA A 139 -10.86 -11.19 18.31
N LYS A 140 -11.10 -10.69 17.09
CA LYS A 140 -12.34 -10.91 16.33
C LYS A 140 -12.54 -12.39 16.02
N GLU A 141 -11.51 -13.09 15.57
CA GLU A 141 -11.57 -14.53 15.31
C GLU A 141 -11.92 -15.34 16.58
N ARG A 142 -11.32 -14.99 17.73
CA ARG A 142 -11.66 -15.66 19.03
C ARG A 142 -13.11 -15.39 19.43
N LYS A 143 -13.62 -14.17 19.24
CA LYS A 143 -15.04 -13.85 19.50
C LYS A 143 -15.96 -14.65 18.59
N ASN A 144 -15.67 -14.70 17.30
CA ASN A 144 -16.47 -15.46 16.34
C ASN A 144 -16.47 -16.95 16.68
N LYS A 145 -15.32 -17.57 16.98
CA LYS A 145 -15.24 -18.97 17.40
C LYS A 145 -16.10 -19.23 18.65
N ARG A 146 -16.04 -18.35 19.67
CA ARG A 146 -16.88 -18.49 20.87
C ARG A 146 -18.37 -18.41 20.53
N LEU A 147 -18.77 -17.49 19.65
CA LEU A 147 -20.15 -17.32 19.21
C LEU A 147 -20.63 -18.55 18.44
N THR A 148 -19.80 -19.11 17.56
CA THR A 148 -20.11 -20.36 16.83
C THR A 148 -20.28 -21.54 17.78
N VAL A 149 -19.40 -21.71 18.75
CA VAL A 149 -19.51 -22.78 19.76
C VAL A 149 -20.78 -22.62 20.59
N ALA A 150 -21.09 -21.40 21.04
CA ALA A 150 -22.34 -21.14 21.80
C ALA A 150 -23.57 -21.46 20.95
N PHE A 151 -23.59 -21.07 19.67
CA PHE A 151 -24.69 -21.39 18.77
C PHE A 151 -24.88 -22.91 18.60
N VAL A 152 -23.80 -23.66 18.37
CA VAL A 152 -23.86 -25.13 18.26
C VAL A 152 -24.40 -25.75 19.53
N LEU A 153 -24.00 -25.29 20.72
CA LEU A 153 -24.52 -25.77 21.99
C LEU A 153 -26.03 -25.52 22.13
N VAL A 154 -26.50 -24.34 21.73
CA VAL A 154 -27.95 -24.02 21.78
C VAL A 154 -28.73 -24.95 20.87
N VAL A 155 -28.23 -25.21 19.66
CA VAL A 155 -28.87 -26.13 18.68
C VAL A 155 -28.92 -27.57 19.28
N LEU A 156 -27.83 -28.04 19.85
CA LEU A 156 -27.80 -29.36 20.49
C LEU A 156 -28.80 -29.48 21.64
N ILE A 157 -28.90 -28.48 22.52
CA ILE A 157 -29.89 -28.45 23.60
C ILE A 157 -31.30 -28.48 23.02
N ALA A 158 -31.60 -27.68 22.00
CA ALA A 158 -32.89 -27.68 21.35
C ALA A 158 -33.26 -29.04 20.74
N CYS A 159 -32.30 -29.72 20.10
CA CYS A 159 -32.49 -31.08 19.59
C CYS A 159 -32.82 -32.09 20.70
N VAL A 160 -32.07 -32.04 21.80
CA VAL A 160 -32.31 -32.94 22.96
C VAL A 160 -33.68 -32.70 23.60
N VAL A 161 -34.03 -31.42 23.81
CA VAL A 161 -35.36 -31.04 24.32
C VAL A 161 -36.46 -31.48 23.38
N GLY A 162 -36.30 -31.22 22.07
CA GLY A 162 -37.24 -31.66 21.04
C GLY A 162 -37.45 -33.19 21.04
N TRP A 163 -36.38 -33.94 21.11
CA TRP A 163 -36.46 -35.38 21.23
C TRP A 163 -37.19 -35.85 22.53
N PHE A 164 -36.83 -35.25 23.65
CA PHE A 164 -37.50 -35.58 24.93
C PHE A 164 -39.01 -35.31 24.87
N VAL A 165 -39.42 -34.18 24.32
CA VAL A 165 -40.84 -33.84 24.14
C VAL A 165 -41.55 -34.88 23.26
N VAL A 166 -40.97 -35.24 22.11
CA VAL A 166 -41.56 -36.17 21.16
C VAL A 166 -41.67 -37.60 21.76
N THR A 167 -40.62 -38.03 22.47
CA THR A 167 -40.56 -39.43 22.96
C THR A 167 -41.22 -39.66 24.30
N ARG A 168 -41.31 -38.64 25.14
CA ARG A 168 -41.83 -38.79 26.51
C ARG A 168 -43.09 -37.98 26.80
N VAL A 169 -43.11 -36.72 26.42
CA VAL A 169 -44.21 -35.82 26.81
C VAL A 169 -45.44 -36.06 25.96
N ILE A 170 -45.33 -36.17 24.66
CA ILE A 170 -46.46 -36.35 23.73
C ILE A 170 -47.17 -37.69 24.00
N PRO A 171 -46.48 -38.83 24.05
CA PRO A 171 -47.10 -40.10 24.33
C PRO A 171 -47.82 -40.15 25.69
N ASN A 172 -47.14 -39.60 26.73
CA ASN A 172 -47.74 -39.57 28.07
C ASN A 172 -49.02 -38.70 28.14
N ASN A 173 -49.02 -37.54 27.48
CA ASN A 173 -50.15 -36.66 27.41
C ASN A 173 -51.32 -37.32 26.59
N LYS A 174 -51.04 -38.01 25.52
CA LYS A 174 -52.02 -38.78 24.78
C LYS A 174 -52.63 -39.89 25.64
N TYR A 175 -51.79 -40.59 26.37
CA TYR A 175 -52.26 -41.64 27.31
C TYR A 175 -53.15 -41.10 28.40
N GLN A 176 -52.77 -40.05 29.10
CA GLN A 176 -53.57 -39.41 30.14
C GLN A 176 -54.90 -38.90 29.61
N ARG A 177 -54.92 -38.30 28.40
CA ARG A 177 -56.17 -37.86 27.72
C ARG A 177 -57.09 -39.03 27.42
N ALA A 178 -56.57 -40.14 26.90
CA ALA A 178 -57.37 -41.32 26.60
C ALA A 178 -57.94 -41.97 27.88
N VAL A 179 -57.19 -41.99 28.96
CA VAL A 179 -57.67 -42.46 30.27
C VAL A 179 -58.84 -41.62 30.79
N ALA A 180 -58.68 -40.29 30.73
CA ALA A 180 -59.73 -39.36 31.16
C ALA A 180 -61.04 -39.49 30.36
N LEU A 181 -60.90 -39.64 28.99
CA LEU A 181 -62.06 -39.89 28.10
C LEU A 181 -62.78 -41.24 28.45
N ARG A 182 -61.94 -42.29 28.69
CA ARG A 182 -62.50 -43.59 29.12
C ARG A 182 -63.29 -43.51 30.46
N GLU A 183 -62.76 -42.79 31.45
CA GLU A 183 -63.44 -42.60 32.75
C GLU A 183 -64.73 -41.82 32.60
N ASN A 184 -64.86 -40.93 31.63
CA ASN A 184 -66.07 -40.19 31.28
C ASN A 184 -67.02 -40.96 30.38
N GLY A 185 -66.77 -42.24 30.03
CA GLY A 185 -67.64 -43.10 29.24
C GLY A 185 -67.54 -42.81 27.70
N GLN A 186 -66.61 -41.99 27.30
CA GLN A 186 -66.42 -41.59 25.86
C GLN A 186 -65.44 -42.55 25.15
N TYR A 187 -65.77 -43.79 24.97
CA TYR A 187 -64.88 -44.85 24.48
C TYR A 187 -64.43 -44.65 23.08
N ASP A 188 -65.27 -44.18 22.16
CA ASP A 188 -64.92 -43.95 20.75
C ASP A 188 -63.91 -42.80 20.61
N GLU A 189 -64.06 -41.74 21.38
CA GLU A 189 -63.13 -40.62 21.41
C GLU A 189 -61.78 -41.02 22.05
N ALA A 190 -61.81 -41.90 23.08
CA ALA A 190 -60.57 -42.42 23.70
C ALA A 190 -59.73 -43.23 22.72
N ILE A 191 -60.38 -44.01 21.81
CA ILE A 191 -59.69 -44.78 20.73
C ILE A 191 -59.12 -43.82 19.70
N ALA A 192 -59.83 -42.77 19.30
CA ALA A 192 -59.38 -41.79 18.30
C ALA A 192 -58.13 -41.02 18.74
N VAL A 193 -57.78 -40.92 20.04
CA VAL A 193 -56.55 -40.28 20.51
C VAL A 193 -55.28 -41.04 20.08
N PHE A 194 -55.37 -42.32 19.77
CA PHE A 194 -54.26 -43.18 19.37
C PHE A 194 -54.26 -43.54 17.85
N ALA A 195 -55.29 -43.18 17.15
CA ALA A 195 -55.35 -43.30 15.70
C ALA A 195 -54.57 -42.16 15.03
#